data_47b0f080afd75b9063f4f37ec6b7bea3
#
_entry.id   47b0f080afd75b9063f4f37ec6b7bea3
#
_cell.length_a   1.000
_cell.length_b   1.000
_cell.length_c   1.000
_cell.angle_alpha   90.00
_cell.angle_beta   90.00
_cell.angle_gamma   90.00
#
_symmetry.space_group_name_H-M   'P 1'
#
loop_
_entity.id
_entity.type
_entity.pdbx_description
1 polymer ?
#
loop_
_entity_poly.entity_id
_entity_poly.type
_entity_poly.pdbx_seq_one_letter_code
_entity_poly.pdbx_strand_id
1 'polypeptide(L)'
;MTTKSTAAGIIAAAMALSQARAASPSVDLPIPKNLGDPAKVGVGIQRTMTLLATSTSQHRNTVRILFYGQSITEQAWWHIVADDLRQRFPNANLVIENRALGGFASDMLVKTAETDLYSFYPDLMIFHVYGSHPQYEDIIHRTRARTTAEVLIQTDHITRDADLDEETDPAKLRPDGKIWNSFMNYLWLPTVASRYGAAIEDQRNLWKQYLRDTGLPAKQFLQDGVHPNAQGSWLMAQFANAYLVKRDDVTIDPMNCDTVRTFIVGKDARWRRGQLKLAFDGNRVDVILKPTSAQPAASSEPAKAAVLIDGRPPSENPDLYGFTRALSQPGGKWPVILKMAYSKPLQVEDWTLQVTQEPAHPKVYQFRLAGSKTGPDGSGASDQPFVSRSGRIAIDPKDWNVEYSLALPGIKPVPDALTVHWSVVPHFLDEFACAALADPTLETAITVAQGLKNGLHTLELSCKDPASIAAIRVYRPPVKEGPPSQGKIE
;
A
#
# COMPACT_ATOMS: atom_id res chain seq x y z
N MET A 1 28.00 -23.68 -37.87
CA MET A 1 27.30 -24.06 -36.64
C MET A 1 26.86 -22.79 -35.94
N THR A 2 25.61 -22.43 -36.13
CA THR A 2 25.02 -21.15 -35.71
C THR A 2 24.30 -21.37 -34.38
N THR A 3 24.76 -20.75 -33.32
CA THR A 3 24.06 -20.69 -32.02
C THR A 3 23.13 -19.50 -32.01
N LYS A 4 21.82 -19.79 -32.02
CA LYS A 4 20.74 -18.80 -31.83
C LYS A 4 20.65 -18.41 -30.36
N SER A 5 20.89 -17.15 -30.06
CA SER A 5 20.57 -16.51 -28.79
C SER A 5 19.05 -16.18 -28.78
N THR A 6 18.30 -16.81 -27.92
CA THR A 6 16.89 -16.50 -27.65
C THR A 6 16.81 -15.48 -26.54
N ALA A 7 16.47 -14.25 -26.91
CA ALA A 7 16.05 -13.23 -25.96
C ALA A 7 14.65 -13.58 -25.40
N ALA A 8 14.58 -13.91 -24.13
CA ALA A 8 13.30 -14.11 -23.43
C ALA A 8 12.70 -12.74 -23.08
N GLY A 9 11.67 -12.36 -23.85
CA GLY A 9 10.83 -11.23 -23.49
C GLY A 9 9.98 -11.58 -22.27
N ILE A 10 10.06 -10.78 -21.23
CA ILE A 10 9.15 -10.86 -20.08
C ILE A 10 7.80 -10.30 -20.51
N ILE A 11 6.91 -11.19 -20.90
CA ILE A 11 5.47 -10.89 -21.04
C ILE A 11 4.90 -10.91 -19.62
N ALA A 12 4.57 -9.74 -19.09
CA ALA A 12 3.72 -9.64 -17.92
C ALA A 12 2.32 -10.17 -18.28
N ALA A 13 2.06 -11.42 -17.94
CA ALA A 13 0.74 -12.01 -18.05
C ALA A 13 -0.14 -11.37 -16.98
N ALA A 14 -0.93 -10.36 -17.37
CA ALA A 14 -2.07 -9.91 -16.61
C ALA A 14 -3.08 -11.06 -16.60
N MET A 15 -3.09 -11.88 -15.55
CA MET A 15 -4.19 -12.77 -15.26
C MET A 15 -5.39 -11.90 -14.88
N ALA A 16 -6.23 -11.60 -15.84
CA ALA A 16 -7.58 -11.15 -15.62
C ALA A 16 -8.36 -12.32 -15.00
N LEU A 17 -8.34 -12.42 -13.69
CA LEU A 17 -9.34 -13.15 -12.94
C LEU A 17 -10.66 -12.43 -13.21
N SER A 18 -11.51 -13.00 -14.06
CA SER A 18 -12.90 -12.63 -14.18
C SER A 18 -13.58 -12.98 -12.85
N GLN A 19 -13.50 -12.05 -11.88
CA GLN A 19 -14.33 -12.14 -10.69
C GLN A 19 -15.77 -11.94 -11.13
N ALA A 20 -16.57 -12.98 -10.96
CA ALA A 20 -17.99 -12.91 -11.15
C ALA A 20 -18.53 -11.72 -10.37
N ARG A 21 -19.14 -10.79 -11.10
CA ARG A 21 -19.78 -9.59 -10.58
C ARG A 21 -20.89 -10.02 -9.62
N ALA A 22 -20.59 -10.06 -8.33
CA ALA A 22 -21.62 -10.17 -7.31
C ALA A 22 -22.44 -8.89 -7.39
N ALA A 23 -23.65 -8.98 -7.93
CA ALA A 23 -24.62 -7.90 -7.80
C ALA A 23 -24.68 -7.51 -6.31
N SER A 24 -24.58 -6.23 -6.00
CA SER A 24 -24.80 -5.75 -4.64
C SER A 24 -26.11 -6.38 -4.16
N PRO A 25 -26.13 -7.11 -3.05
CA PRO A 25 -27.37 -7.70 -2.56
C PRO A 25 -28.39 -6.59 -2.43
N SER A 26 -29.61 -6.79 -2.92
CA SER A 26 -30.73 -5.89 -2.65
C SER A 26 -30.99 -6.00 -1.15
N VAL A 27 -30.37 -5.12 -0.38
CA VAL A 27 -30.50 -5.09 1.07
C VAL A 27 -31.73 -4.29 1.35
N ASP A 28 -32.79 -4.98 1.82
CA ASP A 28 -34.03 -4.31 2.24
C ASP A 28 -33.83 -3.66 3.63
N LEU A 29 -33.01 -2.62 3.64
CA LEU A 29 -32.67 -1.83 4.83
C LEU A 29 -32.95 -0.35 4.56
N PRO A 30 -33.39 0.41 5.58
CA PRO A 30 -33.50 1.85 5.47
C PRO A 30 -32.17 2.50 5.08
N ILE A 31 -32.21 3.43 4.14
CA ILE A 31 -31.00 4.21 3.78
C ILE A 31 -30.62 5.09 4.98
N PRO A 32 -29.31 5.16 5.34
CA PRO A 32 -28.85 6.03 6.42
C PRO A 32 -29.24 7.50 6.14
N LYS A 33 -29.92 8.14 7.11
CA LYS A 33 -30.31 9.55 7.02
C LYS A 33 -29.13 10.49 7.28
N ASN A 34 -28.18 10.05 8.09
CA ASN A 34 -26.94 10.75 8.41
C ASN A 34 -25.75 10.00 7.80
N LEU A 35 -25.00 10.68 6.96
CA LEU A 35 -23.81 10.17 6.28
C LEU A 35 -22.54 10.95 6.67
N GLY A 36 -22.61 11.71 7.76
CA GLY A 36 -21.48 12.48 8.29
C GLY A 36 -21.72 13.99 8.29
N ASP A 37 -20.87 14.70 9.00
CA ASP A 37 -20.85 16.16 9.04
C ASP A 37 -20.29 16.69 7.69
N PRO A 38 -21.08 17.45 6.90
CA PRO A 38 -20.62 18.00 5.63
C PRO A 38 -19.35 18.84 5.74
N ALA A 39 -19.07 19.45 6.91
CA ALA A 39 -17.85 20.20 7.15
C ALA A 39 -16.60 19.31 7.28
N LYS A 40 -16.77 18.04 7.61
CA LYS A 40 -15.68 17.06 7.87
C LYS A 40 -15.52 16.02 6.76
N VAL A 41 -16.60 15.72 6.05
CA VAL A 41 -16.59 14.69 4.98
C VAL A 41 -15.60 15.09 3.89
N GLY A 42 -14.77 14.17 3.46
CA GLY A 42 -13.77 14.38 2.42
C GLY A 42 -12.52 15.16 2.86
N VAL A 43 -12.48 15.69 4.08
CA VAL A 43 -11.30 16.42 4.56
C VAL A 43 -10.08 15.48 4.62
N GLY A 44 -8.91 15.93 4.11
CA GLY A 44 -7.64 15.19 4.15
C GLY A 44 -7.44 14.16 3.05
N ILE A 45 -8.38 14.05 2.07
CA ILE A 45 -8.27 13.14 0.92
C ILE A 45 -8.46 13.84 -0.43
N GLN A 46 -8.28 15.16 -0.46
CA GLN A 46 -8.68 15.97 -1.61
C GLN A 46 -7.74 15.85 -2.82
N ARG A 47 -6.47 15.48 -2.61
CA ARG A 47 -5.58 15.18 -3.73
C ARG A 47 -6.10 13.97 -4.53
N THR A 48 -6.42 12.87 -3.85
CA THR A 48 -6.96 11.65 -4.48
C THR A 48 -8.32 11.93 -5.14
N MET A 49 -9.23 12.60 -4.42
CA MET A 49 -10.56 12.89 -4.96
C MET A 49 -10.50 13.85 -6.16
N THR A 50 -9.54 14.76 -6.19
CA THR A 50 -9.32 15.64 -7.37
C THR A 50 -8.76 14.85 -8.55
N LEU A 51 -7.79 13.95 -8.35
CA LEU A 51 -7.30 13.05 -9.41
C LEU A 51 -8.45 12.26 -10.05
N LEU A 52 -9.37 11.74 -9.24
CA LEU A 52 -10.54 11.01 -9.71
C LEU A 52 -11.47 11.91 -10.52
N ALA A 53 -11.86 13.06 -9.94
CA ALA A 53 -12.86 13.96 -10.50
C ALA A 53 -12.38 14.70 -11.76
N THR A 54 -11.06 14.91 -11.92
CA THR A 54 -10.48 15.58 -13.10
C THR A 54 -10.15 14.62 -14.24
N SER A 55 -10.36 13.32 -14.07
CA SER A 55 -10.20 12.34 -15.14
C SER A 55 -11.29 12.49 -16.20
N THR A 56 -10.87 12.56 -17.48
CA THR A 56 -11.75 12.64 -18.64
C THR A 56 -11.49 11.46 -19.57
N SER A 57 -12.33 11.26 -20.58
CA SER A 57 -12.11 10.23 -21.59
C SER A 57 -10.84 10.46 -22.44
N GLN A 58 -10.33 11.71 -22.49
CA GLN A 58 -9.13 12.08 -23.22
C GLN A 58 -7.88 12.15 -22.34
N HIS A 59 -8.07 12.29 -21.02
CA HIS A 59 -6.97 12.37 -20.06
C HIS A 59 -7.38 11.65 -18.78
N ARG A 60 -6.89 10.43 -18.63
CA ARG A 60 -7.24 9.50 -17.56
C ARG A 60 -6.13 9.46 -16.50
N ASN A 61 -6.43 9.95 -15.31
CA ASN A 61 -5.48 9.87 -14.20
C ASN A 61 -5.43 8.43 -13.66
N THR A 62 -4.22 7.94 -13.42
CA THR A 62 -4.03 6.70 -12.65
C THR A 62 -4.09 7.03 -11.18
N VAL A 63 -4.98 6.35 -10.45
CA VAL A 63 -5.20 6.54 -9.01
C VAL A 63 -5.10 5.21 -8.28
N ARG A 64 -4.18 5.14 -7.33
CA ARG A 64 -3.86 3.93 -6.56
C ARG A 64 -4.49 3.99 -5.19
N ILE A 65 -5.42 3.09 -4.89
CA ILE A 65 -6.12 3.02 -3.60
C ILE A 65 -5.82 1.68 -2.94
N LEU A 66 -5.38 1.73 -1.69
CA LEU A 66 -5.06 0.55 -0.90
C LEU A 66 -6.00 0.44 0.29
N PHE A 67 -6.73 -0.67 0.39
CA PHE A 67 -7.36 -1.10 1.62
C PHE A 67 -6.33 -1.93 2.41
N TYR A 68 -5.99 -1.45 3.61
CA TYR A 68 -4.99 -2.10 4.46
C TYR A 68 -5.55 -2.28 5.88
N GLY A 69 -5.31 -3.43 6.49
CA GLY A 69 -5.88 -3.76 7.79
C GLY A 69 -5.97 -5.26 8.02
N GLN A 70 -6.98 -5.67 8.77
CA GLN A 70 -7.20 -7.07 9.13
C GLN A 70 -8.55 -7.61 8.63
N SER A 71 -9.11 -8.61 9.31
CA SER A 71 -10.31 -9.34 8.86
C SER A 71 -11.54 -8.46 8.60
N ILE A 72 -11.70 -7.33 9.30
CA ILE A 72 -12.79 -6.37 9.02
C ILE A 72 -12.60 -5.72 7.64
N THR A 73 -11.35 -5.37 7.30
CA THR A 73 -11.01 -4.79 6.00
C THR A 73 -11.12 -5.80 4.86
N GLU A 74 -11.07 -7.12 5.15
CA GLU A 74 -11.28 -8.19 4.17
C GLU A 74 -12.75 -8.42 3.82
N GLN A 75 -13.71 -7.93 4.65
CA GLN A 75 -15.13 -8.17 4.41
C GLN A 75 -15.63 -7.49 3.14
N ALA A 76 -16.79 -7.87 2.66
CA ALA A 76 -17.31 -7.49 1.34
C ALA A 76 -17.47 -5.97 1.10
N TRP A 77 -17.47 -5.15 2.15
CA TRP A 77 -17.70 -3.70 2.05
C TRP A 77 -16.70 -2.98 1.12
N TRP A 78 -15.43 -3.39 1.09
CA TRP A 78 -14.43 -2.75 0.22
C TRP A 78 -14.69 -2.97 -1.27
N HIS A 79 -15.31 -4.09 -1.65
CA HIS A 79 -15.74 -4.35 -3.03
C HIS A 79 -16.85 -3.37 -3.42
N ILE A 80 -17.83 -3.14 -2.51
CA ILE A 80 -18.92 -2.18 -2.73
C ILE A 80 -18.34 -0.78 -2.92
N VAL A 81 -17.39 -0.36 -2.10
CA VAL A 81 -16.70 0.93 -2.24
C VAL A 81 -15.91 1.00 -3.56
N ALA A 82 -15.17 -0.05 -3.91
CA ALA A 82 -14.41 -0.09 -5.15
C ALA A 82 -15.32 0.02 -6.39
N ASP A 83 -16.48 -0.64 -6.37
CA ASP A 83 -17.43 -0.61 -7.48
C ASP A 83 -18.14 0.75 -7.58
N ASP A 84 -18.48 1.37 -6.45
CA ASP A 84 -19.01 2.73 -6.40
C ASP A 84 -18.01 3.75 -6.98
N LEU A 85 -16.73 3.67 -6.60
CA LEU A 85 -15.68 4.52 -7.17
C LEU A 85 -15.54 4.35 -8.69
N ARG A 86 -15.61 3.10 -9.19
CA ARG A 86 -15.59 2.83 -10.64
C ARG A 86 -16.80 3.41 -11.36
N GLN A 87 -17.97 3.40 -10.73
CA GLN A 87 -19.20 3.97 -11.30
C GLN A 87 -19.17 5.51 -11.29
N ARG A 88 -18.75 6.12 -10.20
CA ARG A 88 -18.68 7.59 -10.08
C ARG A 88 -17.57 8.21 -10.93
N PHE A 89 -16.47 7.49 -11.12
CA PHE A 89 -15.28 7.98 -11.83
C PHE A 89 -14.89 7.05 -13.00
N PRO A 90 -15.76 6.85 -14.01
CA PRO A 90 -15.55 5.86 -15.07
C PRO A 90 -14.35 6.16 -15.96
N ASN A 91 -13.90 7.42 -15.99
CA ASN A 91 -12.74 7.83 -16.76
C ASN A 91 -11.41 7.67 -16.02
N ALA A 92 -11.40 7.47 -14.69
CA ALA A 92 -10.17 7.25 -13.96
C ALA A 92 -9.60 5.85 -14.24
N ASN A 93 -8.27 5.74 -14.30
CA ASN A 93 -7.59 4.46 -14.29
C ASN A 93 -7.36 4.03 -12.82
N LEU A 94 -8.35 3.34 -12.26
CA LEU A 94 -8.35 2.94 -10.87
C LEU A 94 -7.55 1.64 -10.64
N VAL A 95 -6.49 1.73 -9.84
CA VAL A 95 -5.72 0.59 -9.32
C VAL A 95 -6.09 0.41 -7.85
N ILE A 96 -7.07 -0.43 -7.59
CA ILE A 96 -7.59 -0.68 -6.24
C ILE A 96 -7.17 -2.07 -5.79
N GLU A 97 -6.47 -2.15 -4.65
CA GLU A 97 -6.05 -3.40 -4.03
C GLU A 97 -6.50 -3.47 -2.58
N ASN A 98 -6.82 -4.69 -2.12
CA ASN A 98 -6.98 -5.01 -0.71
C ASN A 98 -5.84 -5.94 -0.29
N ARG A 99 -4.95 -5.44 0.55
CA ARG A 99 -3.81 -6.21 1.09
C ARG A 99 -3.97 -6.51 2.58
N ALA A 100 -5.17 -6.40 3.10
CA ALA A 100 -5.49 -6.77 4.46
C ALA A 100 -5.17 -8.24 4.75
N LEU A 101 -4.83 -8.53 6.00
CA LEU A 101 -4.46 -9.85 6.48
C LEU A 101 -5.32 -10.22 7.69
N GLY A 102 -6.37 -11.02 7.45
CA GLY A 102 -7.24 -11.52 8.52
C GLY A 102 -6.44 -12.21 9.61
N GLY A 103 -6.80 -11.94 10.87
CA GLY A 103 -6.08 -12.43 12.04
C GLY A 103 -4.82 -11.63 12.42
N PHE A 104 -4.27 -10.78 11.55
CA PHE A 104 -3.09 -9.99 11.86
C PHE A 104 -3.48 -8.71 12.62
N ALA A 105 -2.93 -8.54 13.81
CA ALA A 105 -3.03 -7.30 14.56
C ALA A 105 -1.93 -6.30 14.15
N SER A 106 -1.95 -5.10 14.68
CA SER A 106 -1.03 -4.01 14.29
C SER A 106 0.45 -4.36 14.48
N ASP A 107 0.79 -5.20 15.46
CA ASP A 107 2.16 -5.67 15.73
C ASP A 107 2.72 -6.58 14.61
N MET A 108 1.85 -7.31 13.91
CA MET A 108 2.23 -8.07 12.72
C MET A 108 2.14 -7.22 11.45
N LEU A 109 1.07 -6.43 11.30
CA LEU A 109 0.87 -5.58 10.12
C LEU A 109 1.95 -4.52 9.94
N VAL A 110 2.53 -3.98 11.01
CA VAL A 110 3.65 -3.03 10.93
C VAL A 110 4.88 -3.63 10.25
N LYS A 111 5.06 -4.95 10.35
CA LYS A 111 6.15 -5.69 9.73
C LYS A 111 5.87 -5.98 8.25
N THR A 112 4.64 -6.42 7.94
CA THR A 112 4.25 -6.72 6.55
C THR A 112 3.99 -5.45 5.72
N ALA A 113 3.88 -4.28 6.34
CA ALA A 113 3.78 -3.00 5.63
C ALA A 113 4.96 -2.73 4.69
N GLU A 114 6.14 -3.28 4.98
CA GLU A 114 7.32 -3.18 4.10
C GLU A 114 7.04 -3.76 2.71
N THR A 115 6.39 -4.91 2.64
CA THR A 115 6.06 -5.59 1.39
C THR A 115 4.75 -5.11 0.78
N ASP A 116 3.77 -4.79 1.62
CA ASP A 116 2.39 -4.61 1.19
C ASP A 116 2.04 -3.15 0.89
N LEU A 117 2.53 -2.22 1.68
CA LEU A 117 2.08 -0.84 1.65
C LEU A 117 3.12 0.07 0.96
N TYR A 118 4.37 0.08 1.45
CA TYR A 118 5.36 1.03 0.94
C TYR A 118 5.78 0.72 -0.50
N SER A 119 5.84 -0.56 -0.87
CA SER A 119 6.08 -0.99 -2.24
C SER A 119 4.94 -0.64 -3.19
N PHE A 120 3.69 -0.68 -2.72
CA PHE A 120 2.52 -0.29 -3.50
C PHE A 120 2.47 1.21 -3.76
N TYR A 121 2.89 2.03 -2.81
CA TYR A 121 2.92 3.49 -2.88
C TYR A 121 1.56 4.09 -3.29
N PRO A 122 0.52 3.96 -2.46
CA PRO A 122 -0.83 4.39 -2.79
C PRO A 122 -0.97 5.92 -2.84
N ASP A 123 -1.97 6.41 -3.56
CA ASP A 123 -2.47 7.78 -3.44
C ASP A 123 -3.36 7.92 -2.21
N LEU A 124 -4.17 6.90 -1.91
CA LEU A 124 -5.02 6.82 -0.72
C LEU A 124 -4.88 5.45 -0.06
N MET A 125 -4.64 5.44 1.26
CA MET A 125 -4.76 4.26 2.12
C MET A 125 -6.02 4.39 2.98
N ILE A 126 -6.92 3.41 2.87
CA ILE A 126 -8.06 3.26 3.80
C ILE A 126 -7.64 2.21 4.83
N PHE A 127 -7.62 2.60 6.11
CA PHE A 127 -6.94 1.83 7.14
C PHE A 127 -7.77 1.62 8.39
N HIS A 128 -7.84 0.35 8.82
CA HIS A 128 -8.41 -0.07 10.09
C HIS A 128 -7.69 -1.32 10.61
N VAL A 129 -7.30 -1.32 11.89
CA VAL A 129 -6.72 -2.50 12.56
C VAL A 129 -6.93 -2.45 14.07
N TYR A 130 -7.04 -3.62 14.70
CA TYR A 130 -6.94 -3.77 16.15
C TYR A 130 -5.50 -4.11 16.56
N GLY A 131 -5.21 -4.02 17.83
CA GLY A 131 -3.93 -4.43 18.41
C GLY A 131 -3.21 -3.32 19.16
N SER A 132 -1.90 -3.40 19.18
CA SER A 132 -1.05 -2.46 19.91
C SER A 132 -1.10 -1.05 19.32
N HIS A 133 -1.42 -0.05 20.12
CA HIS A 133 -1.46 1.35 19.74
C HIS A 133 -0.12 1.88 19.19
N PRO A 134 1.04 1.62 19.81
CA PRO A 134 2.32 2.06 19.25
C PRO A 134 2.58 1.54 17.84
N GLN A 135 2.26 0.27 17.54
CA GLN A 135 2.45 -0.29 16.20
C GLN A 135 1.40 0.22 15.21
N TYR A 136 0.16 0.46 15.67
CA TYR A 136 -0.85 1.12 14.85
C TYR A 136 -0.37 2.53 14.42
N GLU A 137 0.08 3.33 15.38
CA GLU A 137 0.62 4.67 15.12
C GLU A 137 1.85 4.62 14.21
N ASP A 138 2.74 3.64 14.40
CA ASP A 138 3.93 3.46 13.57
C ASP A 138 3.59 3.16 12.09
N ILE A 139 2.52 2.40 11.83
CA ILE A 139 2.04 2.19 10.45
C ILE A 139 1.64 3.51 9.81
N ILE A 140 0.87 4.35 10.50
CA ILE A 140 0.44 5.65 9.99
C ILE A 140 1.62 6.59 9.78
N HIS A 141 2.49 6.70 10.80
CA HIS A 141 3.70 7.51 10.75
C HIS A 141 4.59 7.13 9.56
N ARG A 142 4.94 5.85 9.41
CA ARG A 142 5.77 5.39 8.29
C ARG A 142 5.08 5.54 6.94
N THR A 143 3.77 5.37 6.86
CA THR A 143 3.04 5.64 5.62
C THR A 143 3.25 7.09 5.19
N ARG A 144 3.11 8.03 6.11
CA ARG A 144 3.29 9.46 5.86
C ARG A 144 4.75 9.89 5.71
N ALA A 145 5.71 9.10 6.20
CA ALA A 145 7.14 9.34 6.07
C ALA A 145 7.75 8.73 4.79
N ARG A 146 7.15 7.67 4.26
CA ARG A 146 7.70 6.90 3.13
C ARG A 146 6.85 6.95 1.87
N THR A 147 5.64 7.50 1.94
CA THR A 147 4.76 7.67 0.77
C THR A 147 4.07 9.03 0.81
N THR A 148 3.54 9.45 -0.31
CA THR A 148 2.67 10.64 -0.38
C THR A 148 1.20 10.29 -0.19
N ALA A 149 0.89 9.09 0.29
CA ALA A 149 -0.47 8.63 0.50
C ALA A 149 -1.26 9.57 1.42
N GLU A 150 -2.45 9.95 1.01
CA GLU A 150 -3.47 10.39 1.93
C GLU A 150 -3.95 9.17 2.73
N VAL A 151 -4.17 9.32 4.04
CA VAL A 151 -4.56 8.24 4.93
C VAL A 151 -5.93 8.50 5.47
N LEU A 152 -6.87 7.59 5.22
CA LEU A 152 -8.21 7.61 5.80
C LEU A 152 -8.31 6.52 6.87
N ILE A 153 -8.32 6.92 8.12
CA ILE A 153 -8.51 6.04 9.27
C ILE A 153 -10.01 5.85 9.49
N GLN A 154 -10.42 4.60 9.67
CA GLN A 154 -11.80 4.29 10.06
C GLN A 154 -11.87 4.03 11.57
N THR A 155 -12.91 4.58 12.24
CA THR A 155 -13.25 4.17 13.60
C THR A 155 -13.97 2.82 13.58
N ASP A 156 -14.07 2.13 14.73
CA ASP A 156 -14.69 0.82 14.81
C ASP A 156 -16.20 0.88 14.51
N HIS A 157 -16.73 -0.14 13.85
CA HIS A 157 -18.17 -0.36 13.78
C HIS A 157 -18.74 -0.79 15.14
N ILE A 158 -20.06 -0.76 15.30
CA ILE A 158 -20.75 -1.19 16.53
C ILE A 158 -20.93 -2.70 16.51
N THR A 159 -20.52 -3.37 17.58
CA THR A 159 -20.64 -4.83 17.73
C THR A 159 -21.68 -5.25 18.76
N ARG A 160 -22.09 -4.36 19.68
CA ARG A 160 -23.04 -4.65 20.75
C ARG A 160 -23.99 -3.47 20.95
N ASP A 161 -25.27 -3.74 21.25
CA ASP A 161 -26.25 -2.71 21.55
C ASP A 161 -25.84 -1.85 22.77
N ALA A 162 -25.12 -2.42 23.73
CA ALA A 162 -24.57 -1.68 24.88
C ALA A 162 -23.57 -0.58 24.50
N ASP A 163 -22.92 -0.68 23.32
CA ASP A 163 -21.99 0.34 22.84
C ASP A 163 -22.71 1.63 22.37
N LEU A 164 -24.05 1.60 22.23
CA LEU A 164 -24.83 2.78 21.89
C LEU A 164 -24.71 3.87 22.95
N ASP A 165 -24.61 3.50 24.23
CA ASP A 165 -24.56 4.41 25.37
C ASP A 165 -23.17 4.53 26.01
N GLU A 166 -22.11 4.16 25.26
CA GLU A 166 -20.75 4.30 25.71
C GLU A 166 -20.35 5.76 25.98
N GLU A 167 -19.38 5.96 26.89
CA GLU A 167 -18.82 7.30 27.15
C GLU A 167 -18.08 7.84 25.91
N THR A 168 -18.36 9.06 25.51
CA THR A 168 -17.77 9.72 24.33
C THR A 168 -17.04 11.01 24.68
N ASP A 169 -17.12 11.49 25.92
CA ASP A 169 -16.41 12.70 26.36
C ASP A 169 -14.92 12.44 26.49
N PRO A 170 -14.06 13.03 25.62
CA PRO A 170 -12.61 12.79 25.66
C PRO A 170 -11.96 13.08 27.03
N ALA A 171 -12.52 14.03 27.81
CA ALA A 171 -12.01 14.37 29.12
C ALA A 171 -12.14 13.23 30.16
N LYS A 172 -13.05 12.28 29.93
CA LYS A 172 -13.31 11.13 30.81
C LYS A 172 -12.64 9.84 30.32
N LEU A 173 -12.13 9.83 29.10
CA LEU A 173 -11.57 8.62 28.51
C LEU A 173 -10.15 8.35 29.04
N ARG A 174 -9.88 7.09 29.33
CA ARG A 174 -8.60 6.58 29.83
C ARG A 174 -8.27 5.27 29.14
N PRO A 175 -7.01 4.92 28.98
CA PRO A 175 -6.57 3.67 28.33
C PRO A 175 -6.74 2.46 29.29
N ASP A 176 -7.92 2.27 29.82
CA ASP A 176 -8.25 1.12 30.67
C ASP A 176 -9.18 0.14 29.97
N GLY A 177 -9.19 -1.11 30.42
CA GLY A 177 -9.93 -2.18 29.74
C GLY A 177 -11.45 -2.03 29.73
N LYS A 178 -12.06 -1.15 30.56
CA LYS A 178 -13.51 -0.98 30.64
C LYS A 178 -14.04 -0.08 29.55
N ILE A 179 -13.26 0.97 29.21
CA ILE A 179 -13.65 1.99 28.24
C ILE A 179 -12.66 2.05 27.05
N TRP A 180 -11.96 0.94 26.80
CA TRP A 180 -10.96 0.83 25.77
C TRP A 180 -11.46 1.23 24.37
N ASN A 181 -12.64 0.72 23.97
CA ASN A 181 -13.21 1.06 22.67
C ASN A 181 -13.51 2.55 22.56
N SER A 182 -14.10 3.14 23.62
CA SER A 182 -14.39 4.57 23.66
C SER A 182 -13.09 5.39 23.61
N PHE A 183 -12.08 5.03 24.42
CA PHE A 183 -10.78 5.67 24.41
C PHE A 183 -10.16 5.63 23.00
N MET A 184 -10.14 4.46 22.36
CA MET A 184 -9.57 4.32 21.03
C MET A 184 -10.30 5.21 20.01
N ASN A 185 -11.61 5.13 19.94
CA ASN A 185 -12.39 5.74 18.86
C ASN A 185 -12.61 7.26 19.03
N TYR A 186 -12.75 7.75 20.29
CA TYR A 186 -13.12 9.16 20.54
C TYR A 186 -11.96 10.03 21.02
N LEU A 187 -10.81 9.45 21.39
CA LEU A 187 -9.65 10.21 21.83
C LEU A 187 -8.39 9.83 21.05
N TRP A 188 -8.03 8.55 21.02
CA TRP A 188 -6.73 8.13 20.50
C TRP A 188 -6.63 8.26 18.97
N LEU A 189 -7.57 7.68 18.21
CA LEU A 189 -7.58 7.77 16.74
C LEU A 189 -7.65 9.23 16.24
N PRO A 190 -8.55 10.11 16.79
CA PRO A 190 -8.55 11.52 16.43
C PRO A 190 -7.22 12.23 16.71
N THR A 191 -6.57 11.90 17.84
CA THR A 191 -5.26 12.48 18.19
C THR A 191 -4.17 12.06 17.22
N VAL A 192 -4.10 10.78 16.87
CA VAL A 192 -3.13 10.25 15.89
C VAL A 192 -3.41 10.82 14.51
N ALA A 193 -4.68 10.88 14.09
CA ALA A 193 -5.06 11.48 12.82
C ALA A 193 -4.58 12.95 12.72
N SER A 194 -4.82 13.75 13.75
CA SER A 194 -4.38 15.14 13.81
C SER A 194 -2.86 15.25 13.77
N ARG A 195 -2.13 14.39 14.50
CA ARG A 195 -0.67 14.40 14.58
C ARG A 195 0.02 14.17 13.23
N TYR A 196 -0.52 13.29 12.41
CA TYR A 196 0.08 12.92 11.13
C TYR A 196 -0.66 13.48 9.91
N GLY A 197 -1.65 14.35 10.09
CA GLY A 197 -2.45 14.90 9.00
C GLY A 197 -3.21 13.81 8.24
N ALA A 198 -3.69 12.79 8.95
CA ALA A 198 -4.58 11.77 8.42
C ALA A 198 -6.04 12.20 8.52
N ALA A 199 -6.85 11.71 7.60
CA ALA A 199 -8.31 11.84 7.64
C ALA A 199 -8.91 10.78 8.57
N ILE A 200 -10.11 11.05 9.10
CA ILE A 200 -10.84 10.10 9.94
C ILE A 200 -12.28 9.97 9.47
N GLU A 201 -12.70 8.76 9.15
CA GLU A 201 -14.08 8.39 8.91
C GLU A 201 -14.70 7.93 10.23
N ASP A 202 -15.62 8.76 10.77
CA ASP A 202 -16.26 8.48 12.04
C ASP A 202 -17.47 7.53 11.87
N GLN A 203 -17.20 6.35 11.30
CA GLN A 203 -18.26 5.37 11.07
C GLN A 203 -18.91 4.89 12.37
N ARG A 204 -18.19 4.91 13.52
CA ARG A 204 -18.78 4.48 14.80
C ARG A 204 -19.98 5.31 15.21
N ASN A 205 -19.88 6.65 15.14
CA ASN A 205 -21.00 7.53 15.44
C ASN A 205 -22.12 7.40 14.40
N LEU A 206 -21.79 7.27 13.12
CA LEU A 206 -22.77 7.06 12.06
C LEU A 206 -23.51 5.74 12.23
N TRP A 207 -22.83 4.68 12.64
CA TRP A 207 -23.42 3.38 12.93
C TRP A 207 -24.35 3.45 14.15
N LYS A 208 -23.92 4.09 15.25
CA LYS A 208 -24.76 4.32 16.43
C LYS A 208 -26.04 5.07 16.06
N GLN A 209 -25.90 6.15 15.27
CA GLN A 209 -27.06 6.93 14.84
C GLN A 209 -28.01 6.07 13.99
N TYR A 210 -27.48 5.29 13.06
CA TYR A 210 -28.29 4.41 12.21
C TYR A 210 -29.08 3.37 13.03
N LEU A 211 -28.45 2.72 14.01
CA LEU A 211 -29.12 1.75 14.89
C LEU A 211 -30.23 2.41 15.73
N ARG A 212 -29.99 3.62 16.23
CA ARG A 212 -31.00 4.41 16.96
C ARG A 212 -32.18 4.80 16.08
N ASP A 213 -31.90 5.28 14.86
CA ASP A 213 -32.93 5.73 13.92
C ASP A 213 -33.83 4.59 13.42
N THR A 214 -33.28 3.38 13.33
CA THR A 214 -33.99 2.22 12.78
C THR A 214 -34.54 1.30 13.86
N GLY A 215 -34.02 1.36 15.09
CA GLY A 215 -34.35 0.40 16.17
C GLY A 215 -33.78 -1.01 15.92
N LEU A 216 -32.90 -1.19 14.92
CA LEU A 216 -32.31 -2.48 14.58
C LEU A 216 -31.17 -2.82 15.55
N PRO A 217 -31.05 -4.08 16.00
CA PRO A 217 -29.97 -4.48 16.91
C PRO A 217 -28.63 -4.66 16.17
N ALA A 218 -27.53 -4.35 16.84
CA ALA A 218 -26.18 -4.47 16.28
C ALA A 218 -25.89 -5.88 15.71
N LYS A 219 -26.34 -6.94 16.37
CA LYS A 219 -26.16 -8.34 15.93
C LYS A 219 -26.73 -8.64 14.54
N GLN A 220 -27.70 -7.86 14.05
CA GLN A 220 -28.28 -8.04 12.73
C GLN A 220 -27.23 -7.80 11.61
N PHE A 221 -26.23 -6.98 11.87
CA PHE A 221 -25.20 -6.58 10.91
C PHE A 221 -23.93 -7.43 10.99
N LEU A 222 -23.90 -8.42 11.85
CA LEU A 222 -22.72 -9.23 12.14
C LEU A 222 -22.98 -10.72 11.83
N GLN A 223 -21.93 -11.41 11.37
CA GLN A 223 -21.99 -12.86 11.15
C GLN A 223 -21.57 -13.67 12.38
N ASP A 224 -20.74 -13.14 13.27
CA ASP A 224 -20.15 -13.84 14.41
C ASP A 224 -19.89 -12.94 15.63
N GLY A 225 -20.56 -11.83 15.75
CA GLY A 225 -20.39 -10.86 16.84
C GLY A 225 -19.23 -9.89 16.67
N VAL A 226 -18.39 -10.04 15.63
CA VAL A 226 -17.29 -9.12 15.29
C VAL A 226 -17.33 -8.73 13.80
N HIS A 227 -17.40 -9.71 12.92
CA HIS A 227 -17.27 -9.47 11.49
C HIS A 227 -18.60 -9.03 10.85
N PRO A 228 -18.62 -7.99 10.04
CA PRO A 228 -19.79 -7.58 9.29
C PRO A 228 -20.28 -8.71 8.37
N ASN A 229 -21.57 -8.99 8.38
CA ASN A 229 -22.25 -9.78 7.35
C ASN A 229 -22.55 -8.93 6.10
N ALA A 230 -23.36 -9.41 5.16
CA ALA A 230 -23.72 -8.67 3.95
C ALA A 230 -24.40 -7.33 4.26
N GLN A 231 -25.28 -7.27 5.27
CA GLN A 231 -25.97 -6.04 5.69
C GLN A 231 -25.00 -5.06 6.36
N GLY A 232 -24.10 -5.56 7.23
CA GLY A 232 -23.06 -4.76 7.87
C GLY A 232 -22.04 -4.24 6.85
N SER A 233 -21.65 -5.06 5.88
CA SER A 233 -20.76 -4.64 4.78
C SER A 233 -21.41 -3.55 3.91
N TRP A 234 -22.71 -3.68 3.61
CA TRP A 234 -23.44 -2.63 2.91
C TRP A 234 -23.44 -1.32 3.70
N LEU A 235 -23.73 -1.37 5.01
CA LEU A 235 -23.79 -0.18 5.86
C LEU A 235 -22.42 0.51 5.98
N MET A 236 -21.33 -0.25 6.19
CA MET A 236 -19.98 0.29 6.17
C MET A 236 -19.65 0.98 4.86
N ALA A 237 -20.03 0.37 3.73
CA ALA A 237 -19.79 0.95 2.43
C ALA A 237 -20.57 2.25 2.21
N GLN A 238 -21.81 2.40 2.77
CA GLN A 238 -22.55 3.68 2.71
C GLN A 238 -21.76 4.81 3.36
N PHE A 239 -21.18 4.56 4.54
CA PHE A 239 -20.43 5.59 5.26
C PHE A 239 -19.10 5.91 4.56
N ALA A 240 -18.35 4.88 4.14
CA ALA A 240 -17.11 5.08 3.41
C ALA A 240 -17.32 5.84 2.09
N ASN A 241 -18.34 5.46 1.29
CA ASN A 241 -18.66 6.14 0.03
C ASN A 241 -19.07 7.58 0.24
N ALA A 242 -19.79 7.88 1.33
CA ALA A 242 -20.17 9.24 1.68
C ALA A 242 -18.96 10.10 2.07
N TYR A 243 -17.90 9.49 2.65
CA TYR A 243 -16.67 10.20 2.97
C TYR A 243 -15.81 10.46 1.71
N LEU A 244 -15.83 9.57 0.73
CA LEU A 244 -15.02 9.61 -0.49
C LEU A 244 -15.59 10.59 -1.51
N VAL A 245 -15.58 11.90 -1.19
CA VAL A 245 -16.13 12.97 -2.03
C VAL A 245 -15.12 14.07 -2.31
N LYS A 246 -15.16 14.62 -3.52
CA LYS A 246 -14.46 15.87 -3.86
C LYS A 246 -15.24 17.03 -3.26
N ARG A 247 -14.54 17.90 -2.55
CA ARG A 247 -15.10 19.11 -1.97
C ARG A 247 -14.99 20.27 -2.95
N ASP A 248 -16.07 21.02 -3.12
CA ASP A 248 -16.09 22.18 -4.03
C ASP A 248 -15.39 23.41 -3.44
N ASP A 249 -15.29 23.47 -2.10
CA ASP A 249 -14.58 24.54 -1.38
C ASP A 249 -13.05 24.33 -1.31
N VAL A 250 -12.51 23.22 -1.84
CA VAL A 250 -11.07 22.91 -1.89
C VAL A 250 -10.58 22.91 -3.32
N THR A 251 -9.64 23.81 -3.61
CA THR A 251 -8.92 23.84 -4.87
C THR A 251 -7.49 23.34 -4.65
N ILE A 252 -7.13 22.26 -5.33
CA ILE A 252 -5.78 21.68 -5.29
C ILE A 252 -5.36 21.27 -6.70
N ASP A 253 -4.11 21.57 -7.07
CA ASP A 253 -3.46 20.91 -8.22
C ASP A 253 -2.83 19.61 -7.72
N PRO A 254 -3.38 18.42 -8.04
CA PRO A 254 -2.91 17.16 -7.50
C PRO A 254 -1.51 16.76 -8.00
N MET A 255 -1.00 17.43 -9.04
CA MET A 255 0.32 17.20 -9.63
C MET A 255 1.33 18.30 -9.26
N ASN A 256 0.89 19.38 -8.56
CA ASN A 256 1.73 20.45 -8.04
C ASN A 256 1.18 20.94 -6.70
N CYS A 257 1.42 20.16 -5.66
CA CYS A 257 1.03 20.44 -4.27
C CYS A 257 2.21 20.20 -3.32
N ASP A 258 1.98 20.26 -2.03
CA ASP A 258 3.06 20.12 -1.02
C ASP A 258 3.78 18.77 -1.10
N THR A 259 3.12 17.72 -1.56
CA THR A 259 3.64 16.36 -1.63
C THR A 259 4.04 15.90 -3.04
N VAL A 260 3.64 16.62 -4.07
CA VAL A 260 3.93 16.24 -5.47
C VAL A 260 4.31 17.48 -6.26
N ARG A 261 5.41 17.41 -7.01
CA ARG A 261 5.85 18.50 -7.90
C ARG A 261 6.23 17.99 -9.27
N THR A 262 5.70 18.64 -10.30
CA THR A 262 6.02 18.34 -11.70
C THR A 262 6.91 19.43 -12.28
N PHE A 263 8.09 19.05 -12.77
CA PHE A 263 9.08 19.91 -13.43
C PHE A 263 8.96 19.71 -14.94
N ILE A 264 8.56 20.74 -15.66
CA ILE A 264 8.38 20.68 -17.11
C ILE A 264 9.75 20.80 -17.81
N VAL A 265 10.07 19.85 -18.67
CA VAL A 265 11.29 19.87 -19.48
C VAL A 265 11.24 21.02 -20.51
N GLY A 266 12.30 21.80 -20.56
CA GLY A 266 12.39 23.04 -21.38
C GLY A 266 12.07 24.30 -20.58
N LYS A 267 11.29 24.21 -19.50
CA LYS A 267 10.96 25.33 -18.62
C LYS A 267 11.73 25.23 -17.28
N ASP A 268 11.42 24.20 -16.49
CA ASP A 268 11.94 24.03 -15.13
C ASP A 268 13.22 23.19 -15.10
N ALA A 269 13.37 22.26 -16.04
CA ALA A 269 14.56 21.43 -16.24
C ALA A 269 14.98 21.47 -17.71
N ARG A 270 16.30 21.52 -17.99
CA ARG A 270 16.81 21.70 -19.37
C ARG A 270 17.87 20.66 -19.69
N TRP A 271 17.80 20.14 -20.90
CA TRP A 271 18.86 19.34 -21.50
C TRP A 271 20.08 20.17 -21.81
N ARG A 272 21.26 19.69 -21.48
CA ARG A 272 22.55 20.27 -21.84
C ARG A 272 23.47 19.15 -22.32
N ARG A 273 23.92 19.21 -23.56
CA ARG A 273 24.83 18.21 -24.16
C ARG A 273 24.34 16.76 -23.99
N GLY A 274 23.05 16.51 -24.19
CA GLY A 274 22.47 15.17 -24.06
C GLY A 274 22.22 14.67 -22.62
N GLN A 275 22.39 15.56 -21.64
CA GLN A 275 22.12 15.25 -20.21
C GLN A 275 21.11 16.22 -19.63
N LEU A 276 20.22 15.71 -18.77
CA LEU A 276 19.34 16.51 -17.92
C LEU A 276 19.76 16.24 -16.46
N LYS A 277 19.97 17.31 -15.70
CA LYS A 277 20.28 17.24 -14.28
C LYS A 277 19.26 18.05 -13.49
N LEU A 278 18.65 17.41 -12.47
CA LEU A 278 17.62 18.01 -11.63
C LEU A 278 17.91 17.69 -10.15
N ALA A 279 18.12 18.71 -9.34
CA ALA A 279 18.08 18.58 -7.88
C ALA A 279 16.62 18.57 -7.42
N PHE A 280 16.26 17.66 -6.52
CA PHE A 280 14.90 17.52 -6.03
C PHE A 280 14.88 17.13 -4.53
N ASP A 281 13.75 17.38 -3.88
CA ASP A 281 13.48 16.98 -2.50
C ASP A 281 12.30 15.99 -2.50
N GLY A 282 12.53 14.74 -2.08
CA GLY A 282 11.52 13.69 -2.11
C GLY A 282 12.12 12.29 -2.06
N ASN A 283 11.28 11.27 -2.22
CA ASN A 283 11.71 9.87 -2.17
C ASN A 283 11.29 9.02 -3.36
N ARG A 284 10.57 9.60 -4.33
CA ARG A 284 10.19 8.95 -5.59
C ARG A 284 10.27 9.94 -6.74
N VAL A 285 10.74 9.44 -7.88
CA VAL A 285 10.83 10.19 -9.14
C VAL A 285 10.22 9.38 -10.27
N ASP A 286 9.30 10.03 -10.97
CA ASP A 286 8.72 9.52 -12.22
C ASP A 286 9.16 10.40 -13.39
N VAL A 287 9.51 9.77 -14.51
CA VAL A 287 9.74 10.44 -15.81
C VAL A 287 8.45 10.37 -16.60
N ILE A 288 7.95 11.52 -17.04
CA ILE A 288 6.72 11.64 -17.82
C ILE A 288 7.08 11.74 -19.29
N LEU A 289 6.59 10.82 -20.10
CA LEU A 289 6.79 10.83 -21.55
C LEU A 289 5.67 11.61 -22.25
N LYS A 290 6.01 12.19 -23.39
CA LYS A 290 5.01 12.81 -24.27
C LYS A 290 4.14 11.73 -24.90
N PRO A 291 2.83 11.93 -25.04
CA PRO A 291 2.01 11.06 -25.86
C PRO A 291 2.57 10.98 -27.28
N THR A 292 2.64 9.79 -27.85
CA THR A 292 3.09 9.61 -29.23
C THR A 292 1.87 9.41 -30.13
N SER A 293 1.65 10.30 -31.10
CA SER A 293 0.60 10.16 -32.11
C SER A 293 0.98 9.18 -33.23
N ALA A 294 2.24 8.76 -33.30
CA ALA A 294 2.74 7.83 -34.30
C ALA A 294 3.03 6.48 -33.66
N GLN A 295 2.44 5.39 -34.18
CA GLN A 295 2.96 4.05 -33.90
C GLN A 295 4.44 4.03 -34.31
N PRO A 296 5.34 3.53 -33.43
CA PRO A 296 6.73 3.34 -33.84
C PRO A 296 6.73 2.51 -35.12
N ALA A 297 7.51 2.95 -36.12
CA ALA A 297 7.73 2.12 -37.30
C ALA A 297 8.20 0.74 -36.78
N ALA A 298 7.63 -0.33 -37.27
CA ALA A 298 7.79 -1.71 -36.79
C ALA A 298 9.25 -2.21 -36.76
N SER A 299 10.23 -1.40 -37.11
CA SER A 299 11.64 -1.75 -37.29
C SER A 299 12.65 -0.99 -36.43
N SER A 300 12.26 0.00 -35.62
CA SER A 300 13.21 0.73 -34.75
C SER A 300 12.95 0.50 -33.28
N GLU A 301 13.96 -0.01 -32.55
CA GLU A 301 13.92 -0.03 -31.09
C GLU A 301 13.79 1.41 -30.55
N PRO A 302 12.93 1.64 -29.54
CA PRO A 302 12.79 2.96 -28.96
C PRO A 302 14.11 3.40 -28.31
N ALA A 303 14.41 4.70 -28.38
CA ALA A 303 15.56 5.27 -27.71
C ALA A 303 15.52 4.97 -26.22
N LYS A 304 16.68 4.68 -25.63
CA LYS A 304 16.80 4.40 -24.20
C LYS A 304 17.39 5.60 -23.48
N ALA A 305 16.97 5.80 -22.24
CA ALA A 305 17.51 6.78 -21.32
C ALA A 305 18.16 6.08 -20.12
N ALA A 306 19.42 6.41 -19.84
CA ALA A 306 20.12 5.98 -18.63
C ALA A 306 19.80 6.92 -17.46
N VAL A 307 19.76 6.35 -16.25
CA VAL A 307 19.37 7.03 -15.01
C VAL A 307 20.51 6.96 -14.00
N LEU A 308 20.83 8.10 -13.38
CA LEU A 308 21.66 8.13 -12.18
C LEU A 308 20.90 8.89 -11.08
N ILE A 309 20.98 8.39 -9.87
CA ILE A 309 20.55 9.08 -8.65
C ILE A 309 21.79 9.33 -7.80
N ASP A 310 22.02 10.60 -7.45
CA ASP A 310 23.21 11.04 -6.71
C ASP A 310 24.53 10.59 -7.34
N GLY A 311 24.57 10.58 -8.68
CA GLY A 311 25.72 10.22 -9.49
C GLY A 311 25.99 8.73 -9.62
N ARG A 312 25.07 7.83 -9.17
CA ARG A 312 25.20 6.37 -9.24
C ARG A 312 23.96 5.73 -9.88
N PRO A 313 24.12 4.56 -10.52
CA PRO A 313 22.97 3.75 -10.94
C PRO A 313 22.05 3.48 -9.76
N PRO A 314 20.72 3.61 -9.91
CA PRO A 314 19.74 3.29 -8.86
C PRO A 314 19.90 1.89 -8.25
N SER A 315 20.34 0.90 -9.05
CA SER A 315 20.60 -0.48 -8.59
C SER A 315 21.69 -0.60 -7.50
N GLU A 316 22.53 0.42 -7.34
CA GLU A 316 23.52 0.45 -6.27
C GLU A 316 22.96 0.93 -4.93
N ASN A 317 21.74 1.48 -4.92
CA ASN A 317 21.10 1.96 -3.71
C ASN A 317 20.26 0.84 -3.05
N PRO A 318 20.64 0.36 -1.83
CA PRO A 318 19.91 -0.70 -1.16
C PRO A 318 18.48 -0.32 -0.78
N ASP A 319 18.18 0.97 -0.59
CA ASP A 319 16.85 1.44 -0.19
C ASP A 319 15.80 1.28 -1.30
N LEU A 320 16.23 1.04 -2.55
CA LEU A 320 15.35 0.90 -3.72
C LEU A 320 14.94 -0.55 -4.02
N TYR A 321 15.15 -1.45 -3.09
CA TYR A 321 14.71 -2.84 -3.22
C TYR A 321 13.64 -3.19 -2.19
N GLY A 322 12.79 -4.11 -2.56
CA GLY A 322 11.79 -4.69 -1.68
C GLY A 322 11.68 -6.20 -1.87
N PHE A 323 10.78 -6.80 -1.11
CA PHE A 323 10.45 -8.21 -1.20
C PHE A 323 8.97 -8.40 -1.44
N THR A 324 8.59 -9.51 -2.08
CA THR A 324 7.24 -10.03 -1.98
C THR A 324 7.03 -10.73 -0.64
N ARG A 325 5.78 -11.03 -0.27
CA ARG A 325 5.51 -11.85 0.92
C ARG A 325 6.22 -13.20 0.83
N ALA A 326 6.80 -13.65 1.93
CA ALA A 326 7.42 -14.97 2.05
C ALA A 326 6.36 -16.03 2.33
N LEU A 327 5.89 -16.72 1.29
CA LEU A 327 4.72 -17.60 1.32
C LEU A 327 5.13 -19.07 1.19
N SER A 328 4.42 -19.94 1.93
CA SER A 328 4.62 -21.41 1.82
C SER A 328 3.76 -22.06 0.72
N GLN A 329 2.81 -21.31 0.14
CA GLN A 329 1.93 -21.80 -0.91
C GLN A 329 1.80 -20.76 -2.01
N PRO A 330 1.86 -21.14 -3.30
CA PRO A 330 1.52 -20.24 -4.40
C PRO A 330 0.09 -19.69 -4.24
N GLY A 331 -0.06 -18.36 -4.38
CA GLY A 331 -1.34 -17.70 -4.17
C GLY A 331 -1.80 -17.61 -2.71
N GLY A 332 -0.96 -18.04 -1.77
CA GLY A 332 -1.18 -17.88 -0.34
C GLY A 332 -1.24 -16.42 0.07
N LYS A 333 -1.77 -16.17 1.26
CA LYS A 333 -1.99 -14.81 1.76
C LYS A 333 -1.11 -14.46 2.95
N TRP A 334 -0.95 -15.37 3.88
CA TRP A 334 -0.28 -15.14 5.15
C TRP A 334 1.21 -15.50 5.09
N PRO A 335 2.13 -14.54 5.34
CA PRO A 335 3.56 -14.80 5.25
C PRO A 335 4.07 -15.64 6.42
N VAL A 336 4.98 -16.56 6.10
CA VAL A 336 5.72 -17.39 7.08
C VAL A 336 6.84 -16.59 7.75
N ILE A 337 7.40 -15.62 7.05
CA ILE A 337 8.34 -14.64 7.57
C ILE A 337 7.71 -13.25 7.37
N LEU A 338 7.48 -12.52 8.47
CA LEU A 338 6.78 -11.24 8.46
C LEU A 338 7.64 -10.12 7.89
N LYS A 339 8.94 -10.16 8.14
CA LYS A 339 9.91 -9.16 7.69
C LYS A 339 11.28 -9.78 7.48
N MET A 340 11.97 -9.34 6.45
CA MET A 340 13.37 -9.63 6.18
C MET A 340 14.15 -8.32 6.10
N ALA A 341 15.41 -8.35 6.54
CA ALA A 341 16.34 -7.25 6.42
C ALA A 341 17.49 -7.62 5.47
N TYR A 342 18.23 -6.61 5.03
CA TYR A 342 19.44 -6.77 4.22
C TYR A 342 20.36 -5.55 4.44
N SER A 343 21.65 -5.73 4.21
CA SER A 343 22.67 -4.68 4.43
C SER A 343 23.38 -4.22 3.16
N LYS A 344 23.12 -4.91 2.05
CA LYS A 344 23.75 -4.64 0.73
C LYS A 344 22.66 -4.55 -0.33
N PRO A 345 22.95 -3.91 -1.49
CA PRO A 345 22.04 -3.96 -2.61
C PRO A 345 21.68 -5.42 -2.92
N LEU A 346 20.38 -5.68 -3.07
CA LEU A 346 19.88 -6.99 -3.40
C LEU A 346 20.18 -7.29 -4.88
N GLN A 347 20.17 -8.56 -5.22
CA GLN A 347 20.10 -9.00 -6.61
C GLN A 347 18.65 -9.35 -6.92
N VAL A 348 18.12 -8.91 -8.07
CA VAL A 348 16.77 -9.28 -8.51
C VAL A 348 16.76 -10.77 -8.84
N GLU A 349 16.19 -11.54 -7.92
CA GLU A 349 16.13 -12.99 -7.96
C GLU A 349 14.99 -13.52 -7.08
N ASP A 350 14.70 -14.81 -7.24
CA ASP A 350 13.77 -15.54 -6.38
C ASP A 350 14.53 -16.28 -5.29
N TRP A 351 13.99 -16.23 -4.08
CA TRP A 351 14.54 -16.90 -2.91
C TRP A 351 13.65 -18.08 -2.52
N THR A 352 14.31 -19.16 -2.12
CA THR A 352 13.68 -20.37 -1.60
C THR A 352 14.27 -20.71 -0.25
N LEU A 353 13.40 -20.94 0.72
CA LEU A 353 13.75 -21.39 2.05
C LEU A 353 13.12 -22.75 2.29
N GLN A 354 13.94 -23.78 2.40
CA GLN A 354 13.51 -25.11 2.80
C GLN A 354 13.51 -25.20 4.32
N VAL A 355 12.34 -25.43 4.91
CA VAL A 355 12.11 -25.44 6.35
C VAL A 355 11.73 -26.84 6.80
N THR A 356 12.36 -27.32 7.87
CA THR A 356 12.04 -28.59 8.53
C THR A 356 11.83 -28.36 10.01
N GLN A 357 10.83 -29.04 10.59
CA GLN A 357 10.58 -28.98 12.02
C GLN A 357 11.63 -29.78 12.78
N GLU A 358 12.11 -29.26 13.91
CA GLU A 358 13.03 -29.99 14.81
C GLU A 358 12.20 -30.98 15.67
N PRO A 359 12.37 -32.30 15.52
CA PRO A 359 11.55 -33.26 16.26
C PRO A 359 11.66 -33.15 17.78
N ALA A 360 12.86 -32.80 18.29
CA ALA A 360 13.11 -32.63 19.72
C ALA A 360 12.59 -31.29 20.25
N HIS A 361 12.41 -30.30 19.38
CA HIS A 361 11.97 -28.94 19.71
C HIS A 361 10.93 -28.46 18.69
N PRO A 362 9.68 -28.90 18.78
CA PRO A 362 8.66 -28.72 17.72
C PRO A 362 8.27 -27.27 17.41
N LYS A 363 8.82 -26.30 18.16
CA LYS A 363 8.67 -24.85 17.86
C LYS A 363 9.91 -24.22 17.25
N VAL A 364 10.96 -25.02 17.02
CA VAL A 364 12.19 -24.58 16.36
C VAL A 364 12.24 -25.21 14.97
N TYR A 365 12.46 -24.36 13.97
CA TYR A 365 12.51 -24.77 12.57
C TYR A 365 13.93 -24.63 12.07
N GLN A 366 14.51 -25.74 11.58
CA GLN A 366 15.75 -25.70 10.82
C GLN A 366 15.47 -25.29 9.39
N PHE A 367 16.38 -24.54 8.77
CA PHE A 367 16.17 -24.12 7.39
C PHE A 367 17.46 -24.04 6.56
N ARG A 368 17.27 -24.08 5.24
CA ARG A 368 18.30 -23.84 4.23
C ARG A 368 17.82 -22.78 3.25
N LEU A 369 18.65 -21.77 3.01
CA LEU A 369 18.35 -20.65 2.13
C LEU A 369 19.12 -20.78 0.82
N ALA A 370 18.43 -20.53 -0.30
CA ALA A 370 19.03 -20.44 -1.62
C ALA A 370 18.34 -19.38 -2.48
N GLY A 371 19.15 -18.58 -3.20
CA GLY A 371 18.69 -17.66 -4.24
C GLY A 371 18.81 -18.30 -5.63
N SER A 372 17.92 -17.97 -6.55
CA SER A 372 17.90 -18.51 -7.92
C SER A 372 19.15 -18.15 -8.73
N LYS A 373 19.81 -17.04 -8.41
CA LYS A 373 21.09 -16.60 -8.99
C LYS A 373 22.25 -16.74 -8.02
N THR A 374 22.03 -16.42 -6.75
CA THR A 374 23.03 -16.49 -5.68
C THR A 374 23.41 -17.95 -5.35
N GLY A 375 22.49 -18.91 -5.56
CA GLY A 375 22.67 -20.30 -5.16
C GLY A 375 22.51 -20.48 -3.64
N PRO A 376 23.06 -21.58 -3.05
CA PRO A 376 22.99 -21.85 -1.62
C PRO A 376 23.66 -20.74 -0.80
N ASP A 377 22.91 -20.11 0.12
CA ASP A 377 23.35 -18.91 0.84
C ASP A 377 23.36 -19.03 2.37
N GLY A 378 23.18 -20.24 2.88
CA GLY A 378 23.32 -20.54 4.29
C GLY A 378 22.20 -21.40 4.85
N SER A 379 22.31 -21.70 6.13
CA SER A 379 21.32 -22.46 6.90
C SER A 379 21.30 -21.95 8.34
N GLY A 380 20.23 -22.17 9.06
CA GLY A 380 20.06 -21.71 10.44
C GLY A 380 18.85 -22.33 11.12
N ALA A 381 18.54 -21.80 12.30
CA ALA A 381 17.36 -22.14 13.08
C ALA A 381 16.50 -20.91 13.35
N SER A 382 15.17 -21.08 13.44
CA SER A 382 14.23 -19.98 13.58
C SER A 382 14.31 -19.23 14.91
N ASP A 383 14.89 -19.84 15.94
CA ASP A 383 15.11 -19.26 17.26
C ASP A 383 16.43 -18.47 17.38
N GLN A 384 17.24 -18.41 16.32
CA GLN A 384 18.50 -17.70 16.26
C GLN A 384 18.48 -16.61 15.19
N PRO A 385 19.13 -15.45 15.42
CA PRO A 385 19.34 -14.46 14.37
C PRO A 385 20.13 -15.08 13.21
N PHE A 386 19.65 -14.85 11.99
CA PHE A 386 20.28 -15.34 10.80
C PHE A 386 20.73 -14.21 9.88
N VAL A 387 21.95 -14.30 9.37
CA VAL A 387 22.44 -13.48 8.26
C VAL A 387 23.04 -14.42 7.22
N SER A 388 22.56 -14.31 6.00
CA SER A 388 23.03 -15.14 4.89
C SER A 388 24.51 -14.88 4.55
N ARG A 389 25.19 -15.84 3.92
CA ARG A 389 26.62 -15.70 3.54
C ARG A 389 26.87 -14.49 2.66
N SER A 390 25.96 -14.17 1.76
CA SER A 390 26.06 -12.98 0.92
C SER A 390 25.76 -11.67 1.68
N GLY A 391 25.14 -11.71 2.87
CA GLY A 391 24.64 -10.57 3.62
C GLY A 391 23.39 -9.95 3.01
N ARG A 392 22.78 -10.59 2.01
CA ARG A 392 21.57 -10.08 1.33
C ARG A 392 20.27 -10.38 2.05
N ILE A 393 20.24 -11.41 2.90
CA ILE A 393 19.06 -11.79 3.67
C ILE A 393 19.44 -11.86 5.15
N ALA A 394 18.69 -11.19 5.99
CA ALA A 394 18.76 -11.32 7.43
C ALA A 394 17.34 -11.54 8.00
N ILE A 395 17.20 -12.50 8.91
CA ILE A 395 15.94 -12.88 9.54
C ILE A 395 16.12 -12.83 11.06
N ASP A 396 15.28 -12.04 11.72
CA ASP A 396 15.22 -11.98 13.18
C ASP A 396 14.29 -13.09 13.70
N PRO A 397 14.59 -13.78 14.81
CA PRO A 397 13.70 -14.78 15.41
C PRO A 397 12.25 -14.31 15.64
N LYS A 398 12.05 -13.03 15.97
CA LYS A 398 10.72 -12.45 16.18
C LYS A 398 9.91 -12.25 14.90
N ASP A 399 10.51 -12.46 13.72
CA ASP A 399 9.83 -12.29 12.43
C ASP A 399 9.34 -13.62 11.84
N TRP A 400 9.63 -14.75 12.49
CA TRP A 400 9.05 -16.04 12.13
C TRP A 400 7.59 -16.15 12.56
N ASN A 401 6.74 -16.71 11.69
CA ASN A 401 5.30 -16.81 11.85
C ASN A 401 4.72 -18.11 11.29
N VAL A 402 5.48 -19.21 11.36
CA VAL A 402 5.13 -20.48 10.71
C VAL A 402 3.79 -21.01 11.16
N GLU A 403 3.63 -21.25 12.46
CA GLU A 403 2.44 -21.91 13.01
C GLU A 403 1.17 -21.08 12.76
N TYR A 404 1.25 -19.78 13.01
CA TYR A 404 0.10 -18.89 12.89
C TYR A 404 -0.32 -18.70 11.42
N SER A 405 0.65 -18.49 10.52
CA SER A 405 0.39 -18.33 9.08
C SER A 405 -0.21 -19.56 8.42
N LEU A 406 0.13 -20.76 8.90
CA LEU A 406 -0.46 -22.02 8.44
C LEU A 406 -1.81 -22.30 9.09
N ALA A 407 -2.00 -21.91 10.36
CA ALA A 407 -3.25 -22.11 11.07
C ALA A 407 -4.42 -21.29 10.51
N LEU A 408 -4.14 -20.09 9.99
CA LEU A 408 -5.17 -19.20 9.43
C LEU A 408 -5.90 -19.80 8.19
N PRO A 409 -5.23 -20.42 7.23
CA PRO A 409 -5.90 -21.17 6.15
C PRO A 409 -6.34 -22.58 6.58
N GLY A 410 -6.21 -22.96 7.85
CA GLY A 410 -6.68 -24.25 8.37
C GLY A 410 -5.68 -25.40 8.22
N ILE A 411 -4.41 -25.13 7.95
CA ILE A 411 -3.37 -26.18 7.84
C ILE A 411 -2.90 -26.56 9.24
N LYS A 412 -3.34 -27.71 9.72
CA LYS A 412 -2.97 -28.29 11.03
C LYS A 412 -2.88 -29.82 10.92
N PRO A 413 -1.88 -30.47 11.49
CA PRO A 413 -0.67 -29.92 12.13
C PRO A 413 0.26 -29.23 11.14
N VAL A 414 1.27 -28.51 11.64
CA VAL A 414 2.36 -27.97 10.81
C VAL A 414 3.04 -29.13 10.10
N PRO A 415 3.26 -29.08 8.79
CA PRO A 415 3.98 -30.12 8.07
C PRO A 415 5.43 -30.28 8.56
N ASP A 416 5.95 -31.54 8.57
CA ASP A 416 7.35 -31.81 8.96
C ASP A 416 8.36 -31.04 8.12
N ALA A 417 8.00 -30.73 6.87
CA ALA A 417 8.78 -29.90 5.96
C ALA A 417 7.87 -29.00 5.13
N LEU A 418 8.31 -27.78 4.88
CA LEU A 418 7.66 -26.83 3.97
C LEU A 418 8.69 -26.01 3.22
N THR A 419 8.29 -25.46 2.08
CA THR A 419 9.13 -24.56 1.28
C THR A 419 8.50 -23.18 1.26
N VAL A 420 9.29 -22.16 1.53
CA VAL A 420 8.87 -20.76 1.52
C VAL A 420 9.53 -20.04 0.36
N HIS A 421 8.76 -19.25 -0.38
CA HIS A 421 9.21 -18.53 -1.56
C HIS A 421 8.92 -17.05 -1.44
N TRP A 422 9.85 -16.21 -1.93
CA TRP A 422 9.66 -14.80 -2.18
C TRP A 422 10.57 -14.31 -3.30
N SER A 423 10.27 -13.15 -3.86
CA SER A 423 11.07 -12.50 -4.90
C SER A 423 11.60 -11.16 -4.42
N VAL A 424 12.75 -10.77 -4.94
CA VAL A 424 13.25 -9.39 -4.83
C VAL A 424 12.55 -8.53 -5.86
N VAL A 425 11.99 -7.40 -5.40
CA VAL A 425 11.29 -6.43 -6.24
C VAL A 425 12.16 -5.17 -6.35
N PRO A 426 12.63 -4.82 -7.55
CA PRO A 426 13.30 -3.55 -7.77
C PRO A 426 12.26 -2.42 -7.87
N HIS A 427 12.48 -1.34 -7.14
CA HIS A 427 11.68 -0.11 -7.21
C HIS A 427 12.43 0.99 -7.96
N PHE A 428 13.18 0.60 -8.98
CA PHE A 428 14.03 1.47 -9.79
C PHE A 428 14.20 0.96 -11.21
N LEU A 429 14.76 1.85 -12.05
CA LEU A 429 15.27 1.51 -13.37
C LEU A 429 16.62 2.22 -13.57
N ASP A 430 17.68 1.49 -13.92
CA ASP A 430 18.95 2.08 -14.34
C ASP A 430 18.88 2.61 -15.77
N GLU A 431 17.96 2.07 -16.56
CA GLU A 431 17.69 2.43 -17.94
C GLU A 431 16.22 2.19 -18.27
N PHE A 432 15.61 3.05 -19.05
CA PHE A 432 14.23 2.85 -19.54
C PHE A 432 14.10 3.19 -21.03
N ALA A 433 13.13 2.55 -21.69
CA ALA A 433 12.77 2.87 -23.07
C ALA A 433 11.91 4.13 -23.12
N CYS A 434 12.24 5.07 -23.99
CA CYS A 434 11.47 6.30 -24.23
C CYS A 434 10.25 6.02 -25.14
N ALA A 435 9.45 5.01 -24.79
CA ALA A 435 8.24 4.61 -25.49
C ALA A 435 6.99 4.94 -24.69
N ALA A 436 6.11 5.76 -25.27
CA ALA A 436 4.82 6.05 -24.65
C ALA A 436 3.91 4.82 -24.63
N LEU A 437 2.96 4.80 -23.69
CA LEU A 437 1.91 3.78 -23.63
C LEU A 437 1.10 3.76 -24.94
N ALA A 438 0.60 2.59 -25.30
CA ALA A 438 -0.27 2.42 -26.44
C ALA A 438 -1.62 3.16 -26.29
N ASP A 439 -2.10 3.32 -25.07
CA ASP A 439 -3.28 4.12 -24.75
C ASP A 439 -2.88 5.59 -24.54
N PRO A 440 -3.15 6.48 -25.52
CA PRO A 440 -2.75 7.88 -25.45
C PRO A 440 -3.57 8.68 -24.42
N THR A 441 -4.64 8.13 -23.89
CA THR A 441 -5.45 8.77 -22.84
C THR A 441 -4.83 8.62 -21.45
N LEU A 442 -3.89 7.67 -21.28
CA LEU A 442 -3.11 7.48 -20.08
C LEU A 442 -1.78 8.23 -20.13
N GLU A 443 -1.45 8.90 -19.04
CA GLU A 443 -0.11 9.47 -18.90
C GLU A 443 0.93 8.35 -18.81
N THR A 444 1.97 8.41 -19.62
CA THR A 444 3.11 7.50 -19.50
C THR A 444 4.06 8.03 -18.42
N ALA A 445 3.87 7.58 -17.20
CA ALA A 445 4.73 7.85 -16.06
C ALA A 445 5.62 6.64 -15.77
N ILE A 446 6.93 6.80 -15.90
CA ILE A 446 7.93 5.74 -15.63
C ILE A 446 8.60 6.04 -14.31
N THR A 447 8.36 5.22 -13.30
CA THR A 447 9.03 5.33 -12.00
C THR A 447 10.49 4.88 -12.14
N VAL A 448 11.42 5.81 -12.02
CA VAL A 448 12.87 5.53 -12.13
C VAL A 448 13.53 5.31 -10.77
N ALA A 449 12.93 5.80 -9.68
CA ALA A 449 13.33 5.48 -8.31
C ALA A 449 12.14 5.68 -7.37
N GLN A 450 11.90 4.73 -6.46
CA GLN A 450 10.88 4.79 -5.40
C GLN A 450 11.42 4.14 -4.13
N GLY A 451 11.41 4.86 -3.01
CA GLY A 451 11.91 4.37 -1.73
C GLY A 451 13.25 4.99 -1.33
N LEU A 452 13.70 6.05 -2.00
CA LEU A 452 14.82 6.86 -1.53
C LEU A 452 14.55 7.39 -0.11
N LYS A 453 15.59 7.76 0.62
CA LYS A 453 15.39 8.56 1.84
C LYS A 453 14.68 9.85 1.49
N ASN A 454 13.67 10.22 2.28
CA ASN A 454 12.93 11.47 2.04
C ASN A 454 13.83 12.68 2.30
N GLY A 455 14.32 13.32 1.25
CA GLY A 455 15.29 14.43 1.32
C GLY A 455 15.83 14.86 -0.04
N LEU A 456 16.95 15.59 0.00
CA LEU A 456 17.59 16.16 -1.18
C LEU A 456 18.37 15.09 -1.96
N HIS A 457 18.08 15.01 -3.24
CA HIS A 457 18.71 14.12 -4.21
C HIS A 457 18.98 14.83 -5.53
N THR A 458 19.74 14.17 -6.40
CA THR A 458 19.98 14.62 -7.77
C THR A 458 19.62 13.51 -8.75
N LEU A 459 18.71 13.80 -9.68
CA LEU A 459 18.44 12.96 -10.85
C LEU A 459 19.34 13.40 -12.00
N GLU A 460 20.00 12.45 -12.69
CA GLU A 460 20.66 12.67 -13.94
C GLU A 460 20.11 11.70 -15.00
N LEU A 461 19.67 12.23 -16.12
CA LEU A 461 19.21 11.44 -17.26
C LEU A 461 20.15 11.67 -18.45
N SER A 462 20.49 10.59 -19.15
CA SER A 462 21.21 10.65 -20.42
C SER A 462 20.40 9.95 -21.50
N CYS A 463 20.00 10.68 -22.56
CA CYS A 463 19.15 10.14 -23.61
C CYS A 463 19.59 10.68 -25.00
N LYS A 464 19.54 9.79 -26.02
CA LYS A 464 19.80 10.17 -27.40
C LYS A 464 18.63 10.93 -28.04
N ASP A 465 17.40 10.63 -27.58
CA ASP A 465 16.17 11.32 -28.01
C ASP A 465 15.48 12.01 -26.81
N PRO A 466 16.00 13.18 -26.38
CA PRO A 466 15.46 13.92 -25.25
C PRO A 466 14.07 14.53 -25.52
N ALA A 467 13.62 14.55 -26.77
CA ALA A 467 12.36 15.18 -27.18
C ALA A 467 11.14 14.39 -26.67
N SER A 468 11.30 13.09 -26.40
CA SER A 468 10.23 12.22 -25.87
C SER A 468 9.87 12.48 -24.41
N ILE A 469 10.75 13.12 -23.63
CA ILE A 469 10.52 13.37 -22.19
C ILE A 469 9.84 14.74 -22.03
N ALA A 470 8.64 14.73 -21.41
CA ALA A 470 7.82 15.92 -21.17
C ALA A 470 8.12 16.58 -19.83
N ALA A 471 8.23 15.79 -18.78
CA ALA A 471 8.38 16.29 -17.41
C ALA A 471 9.06 15.27 -16.49
N ILE A 472 9.48 15.77 -15.34
CA ILE A 472 9.92 14.95 -14.20
C ILE A 472 8.95 15.22 -13.05
N ARG A 473 8.37 14.18 -12.46
CA ARG A 473 7.49 14.30 -11.30
C ARG A 473 8.17 13.71 -10.09
N VAL A 474 8.18 14.49 -9.01
CA VAL A 474 8.80 14.14 -7.74
C VAL A 474 7.72 14.04 -6.66
N TYR A 475 7.86 13.03 -5.83
CA TYR A 475 6.97 12.79 -4.69
C TYR A 475 7.76 12.97 -3.41
N ARG A 476 7.24 13.83 -2.53
CA ARG A 476 7.83 14.17 -1.25
C ARG A 476 6.88 13.80 -0.11
N PRO A 477 7.14 12.72 0.64
CA PRO A 477 6.40 12.39 1.83
C PRO A 477 6.32 13.57 2.82
N PRO A 478 5.14 13.83 3.43
CA PRO A 478 4.95 15.04 4.25
C PRO A 478 5.60 14.97 5.64
N VAL A 479 5.94 13.78 6.11
CA VAL A 479 6.55 13.55 7.43
C VAL A 479 8.00 13.13 7.26
N LYS A 480 8.88 13.54 8.17
CA LYS A 480 10.28 13.10 8.19
C LYS A 480 10.37 11.67 8.73
N GLU A 481 11.31 10.90 8.21
CA GLU A 481 11.67 9.62 8.81
C GLU A 481 12.26 9.81 10.20
N GLY A 482 11.95 8.89 11.10
CA GLY A 482 12.37 8.89 12.49
C GLY A 482 11.44 8.02 13.33
N PRO A 483 11.68 7.88 14.63
CA PRO A 483 10.71 7.25 15.51
C PRO A 483 9.43 8.10 15.56
N PRO A 484 8.24 7.48 15.74
CA PRO A 484 7.01 8.20 15.97
C PRO A 484 7.19 9.21 17.10
N SER A 485 6.62 10.38 16.98
CA SER A 485 6.65 11.37 18.07
C SER A 485 5.83 10.80 19.25
N GLN A 486 6.52 10.29 20.25
CA GLN A 486 5.91 9.80 21.49
C GLN A 486 5.33 10.96 22.32
N GLY A 487 4.32 11.63 21.80
CA GLY A 487 3.47 12.45 22.64
C GLY A 487 2.60 11.50 23.47
N LYS A 488 2.80 11.48 24.79
CA LYS A 488 1.86 10.81 25.68
C LYS A 488 0.47 11.40 25.42
N ILE A 489 -0.48 10.54 25.10
CA ILE A 489 -1.90 10.86 25.19
C ILE A 489 -2.23 10.58 26.66
N GLU A 490 -2.09 11.61 27.50
CA GLU A 490 -2.44 11.56 28.93
C GLU A 490 -3.96 11.61 29.13
#